data_d55b821189d379bbe5a7336f7d7bc47c
#
_entry.id   d55b821189d379bbe5a7336f7d7bc47c
#
_cell.length_a   1.000
_cell.length_b   1.000
_cell.length_c   1.000
_cell.angle_alpha   90.00
_cell.angle_beta   90.00
_cell.angle_gamma   90.00
#
_symmetry.space_group_name_H-M   'P 1'
#
loop_
_entity.id
_entity.type
_entity.pdbx_description
1 polymer ?
#
loop_
_entity_poly.entity_id
_entity_poly.type
_entity_poly.pdbx_seq_one_letter_code
_entity_poly.pdbx_strand_id
1 'polypeptide(L)'
;MIPLNEGFLFYFCPKFSFMSKPQYILTDIEGTTTSVSFVYDVLFPYFRENIDKVKDLTHLPEVVEVFKQTKDLAKIEGVDLTTNEEVINQLTTWSLDDKKITPLKTLQGILWKEAYESGLIKGHVYPDVANALALWKKENIELGVFSSGSVAAQKLIFGFSEAGDLTPYFSNYFDTTTGGKRETETYSKIATLIRKKPNDILFLSDIVEELEAADNAGFQTIQLVRQGTTANWPSTAKSFSEINLDVIQRISN
;
A
#
# COMPACT_ATOMS: atom_id res chain seq x y z
N MET A 1 27.98 63.36 14.41
CA MET A 1 27.94 62.02 15.07
C MET A 1 26.59 61.40 14.74
N ILE A 2 26.56 60.48 13.80
CA ILE A 2 25.35 59.73 13.37
C ILE A 2 25.61 58.29 13.80
N PRO A 3 24.73 57.65 14.57
CA PRO A 3 24.91 56.24 14.90
C PRO A 3 24.47 55.36 13.71
N LEU A 4 25.40 54.51 13.29
CA LEU A 4 25.14 53.43 12.34
C LEU A 4 24.26 52.37 13.01
N ASN A 5 23.07 52.18 12.48
CA ASN A 5 22.16 51.13 12.88
C ASN A 5 22.52 49.84 12.09
N GLU A 6 23.30 48.95 12.68
CA GLU A 6 23.61 47.65 12.12
C GLU A 6 22.39 46.73 12.29
N GLY A 7 21.55 46.65 11.24
CA GLY A 7 20.51 45.66 11.14
C GLY A 7 21.12 44.26 10.94
N PHE A 8 21.13 43.45 12.00
CA PHE A 8 21.46 42.03 11.91
C PHE A 8 20.36 41.34 11.07
N LEU A 9 20.69 41.05 9.84
CA LEU A 9 19.89 40.17 8.98
C LEU A 9 20.10 38.74 9.49
N PHE A 10 19.13 38.21 10.26
CA PHE A 10 19.10 36.77 10.57
C PHE A 10 18.79 36.01 9.29
N TYR A 11 19.81 35.48 8.63
CA TYR A 11 19.64 34.45 7.64
C TYR A 11 19.07 33.21 8.34
N PHE A 12 17.81 32.92 8.09
CA PHE A 12 17.20 31.65 8.43
C PHE A 12 17.89 30.58 7.57
N CYS A 13 18.95 29.99 8.09
CA CYS A 13 19.54 28.80 7.50
C CYS A 13 18.63 27.61 7.91
N PRO A 14 17.96 26.94 6.98
CA PRO A 14 17.17 25.78 7.36
C PRO A 14 18.11 24.77 8.03
N LYS A 15 17.78 24.38 9.26
CA LYS A 15 18.53 23.34 9.97
C LYS A 15 18.29 22.03 9.25
N PHE A 16 19.21 21.64 8.38
CA PHE A 16 19.25 20.27 7.87
C PHE A 16 19.60 19.34 9.04
N SER A 17 18.62 18.59 9.49
CA SER A 17 18.85 17.48 10.40
C SER A 17 19.09 16.24 9.56
N PHE A 18 20.30 15.69 9.56
CA PHE A 18 20.55 14.37 9.01
C PHE A 18 19.79 13.35 9.84
N MET A 19 18.93 12.59 9.20
CA MET A 19 18.20 11.52 9.86
C MET A 19 19.10 10.28 9.97
N SER A 20 18.89 9.48 11.01
CA SER A 20 19.55 8.19 11.13
C SER A 20 19.12 7.26 10.00
N LYS A 21 20.01 6.35 9.59
CA LYS A 21 19.65 5.29 8.65
C LYS A 21 18.42 4.54 9.17
N PRO A 22 17.38 4.32 8.36
CA PRO A 22 16.19 3.63 8.81
C PRO A 22 16.51 2.17 9.16
N GLN A 23 15.86 1.64 10.19
CA GLN A 23 15.94 0.24 10.58
C GLN A 23 14.79 -0.59 10.01
N TYR A 24 13.76 0.10 9.51
CA TYR A 24 12.57 -0.49 8.94
C TYR A 24 12.09 0.31 7.73
N ILE A 25 11.73 -0.37 6.65
CA ILE A 25 11.09 0.25 5.49
C ILE A 25 9.68 -0.31 5.39
N LEU A 26 8.69 0.58 5.42
CA LEU A 26 7.30 0.31 5.13
C LEU A 26 7.02 0.77 3.71
N THR A 27 6.49 -0.08 2.85
CA THR A 27 6.19 0.28 1.47
C THR A 27 4.71 0.10 1.14
N ASP A 28 4.20 1.01 0.35
CA ASP A 28 2.95 0.83 -0.36
C ASP A 28 3.12 -0.13 -1.55
N ILE A 29 2.02 -0.51 -2.20
CA ILE A 29 2.00 -1.43 -3.35
C ILE A 29 1.74 -0.66 -4.64
N GLU A 30 0.51 -0.20 -4.85
CA GLU A 30 0.05 0.42 -6.09
C GLU A 30 0.78 1.75 -6.34
N GLY A 31 1.39 1.92 -7.51
CA GLY A 31 2.18 3.12 -7.82
C GLY A 31 3.55 3.19 -7.15
N THR A 32 3.89 2.24 -6.27
CA THR A 32 5.13 2.20 -5.48
C THR A 32 5.97 0.97 -5.82
N THR A 33 5.55 -0.23 -5.43
CA THR A 33 6.23 -1.49 -5.78
C THR A 33 5.67 -2.13 -7.04
N THR A 34 4.40 -1.89 -7.37
CA THR A 34 3.70 -2.40 -8.55
C THR A 34 3.00 -1.26 -9.30
N SER A 35 2.72 -1.45 -10.59
CA SER A 35 2.00 -0.44 -11.36
C SER A 35 0.51 -0.42 -10.96
N VAL A 36 -0.06 0.78 -10.93
CA VAL A 36 -1.50 0.98 -10.75
C VAL A 36 -2.28 0.25 -11.85
N SER A 37 -1.77 0.27 -13.09
CA SER A 37 -2.39 -0.41 -14.24
C SER A 37 -2.50 -1.92 -14.03
N PHE A 38 -1.59 -2.58 -13.31
CA PHE A 38 -1.71 -4.00 -13.04
C PHE A 38 -2.98 -4.33 -12.24
N VAL A 39 -3.33 -3.49 -11.29
CA VAL A 39 -4.57 -3.69 -10.49
C VAL A 39 -5.81 -3.43 -11.34
N TYR A 40 -5.83 -2.31 -12.09
CA TYR A 40 -7.00 -1.87 -12.83
C TYR A 40 -7.20 -2.59 -14.16
N ASP A 41 -6.12 -3.00 -14.84
CA ASP A 41 -6.18 -3.59 -16.17
C ASP A 41 -6.06 -5.12 -16.15
N VAL A 42 -5.59 -5.72 -15.04
CA VAL A 42 -5.44 -7.18 -14.92
C VAL A 42 -6.30 -7.75 -13.79
N LEU A 43 -6.09 -7.32 -12.53
CA LEU A 43 -6.74 -7.96 -11.38
C LEU A 43 -8.25 -7.73 -11.34
N PHE A 44 -8.69 -6.50 -11.49
CA PHE A 44 -10.12 -6.18 -11.45
C PHE A 44 -10.89 -6.72 -12.65
N PRO A 45 -10.41 -6.62 -13.90
CA PRO A 45 -11.04 -7.30 -15.03
C PRO A 45 -11.12 -8.82 -14.82
N TYR A 46 -10.02 -9.47 -14.42
CA TYR A 46 -10.03 -10.90 -14.15
C TYR A 46 -11.11 -11.29 -13.13
N PHE A 47 -11.24 -10.53 -12.04
CA PHE A 47 -12.30 -10.77 -11.06
C PHE A 47 -13.68 -10.69 -11.69
N ARG A 48 -14.00 -9.64 -12.44
CA ARG A 48 -15.31 -9.44 -13.06
C ARG A 48 -15.62 -10.47 -14.14
N GLU A 49 -14.64 -10.90 -14.91
CA GLU A 49 -14.79 -11.95 -15.93
C GLU A 49 -14.98 -13.34 -15.34
N ASN A 50 -14.52 -13.57 -14.12
CA ASN A 50 -14.55 -14.87 -13.48
C ASN A 50 -15.48 -14.95 -12.26
N ILE A 51 -16.20 -13.88 -11.91
CA ILE A 51 -17.05 -13.83 -10.72
C ILE A 51 -18.16 -14.91 -10.75
N ASP A 52 -18.61 -15.31 -11.93
CA ASP A 52 -19.62 -16.37 -12.08
C ASP A 52 -19.15 -17.73 -11.55
N LYS A 53 -17.85 -17.99 -11.47
CA LYS A 53 -17.29 -19.21 -10.84
C LYS A 53 -17.70 -19.35 -9.38
N VAL A 54 -18.04 -18.25 -8.72
CA VAL A 54 -18.49 -18.28 -7.33
C VAL A 54 -19.76 -19.09 -7.12
N LYS A 55 -20.57 -19.29 -8.19
CA LYS A 55 -21.78 -20.13 -8.15
C LYS A 55 -21.44 -21.57 -7.73
N ASP A 56 -20.29 -22.07 -8.17
CA ASP A 56 -19.80 -23.42 -7.83
C ASP A 56 -19.16 -23.47 -6.42
N LEU A 57 -18.83 -22.31 -5.85
CA LEU A 57 -18.17 -22.17 -4.55
C LEU A 57 -19.13 -21.84 -3.40
N THR A 58 -20.45 -21.79 -3.67
CA THR A 58 -21.47 -21.42 -2.67
C THR A 58 -21.58 -22.37 -1.48
N HIS A 59 -20.94 -23.54 -1.54
CA HIS A 59 -20.81 -24.49 -0.45
C HIS A 59 -19.69 -24.15 0.53
N LEU A 60 -18.77 -23.26 0.17
CA LEU A 60 -17.64 -22.85 1.02
C LEU A 60 -18.11 -21.85 2.11
N PRO A 61 -17.78 -22.09 3.38
CA PRO A 61 -18.19 -21.19 4.48
C PRO A 61 -17.82 -19.72 4.25
N GLU A 62 -16.66 -19.46 3.66
CA GLU A 62 -16.17 -18.12 3.34
C GLU A 62 -17.07 -17.42 2.31
N VAL A 63 -17.53 -18.13 1.28
CA VAL A 63 -18.44 -17.61 0.25
C VAL A 63 -19.85 -17.39 0.82
N VAL A 64 -20.33 -18.29 1.68
CA VAL A 64 -21.59 -18.11 2.40
C VAL A 64 -21.57 -16.82 3.21
N GLU A 65 -20.49 -16.58 3.94
CA GLU A 65 -20.35 -15.36 4.75
C GLU A 65 -20.23 -14.09 3.87
N VAL A 66 -19.50 -14.15 2.77
CA VAL A 66 -19.45 -13.07 1.76
C VAL A 66 -20.85 -12.71 1.27
N PHE A 67 -21.65 -13.72 0.89
CA PHE A 67 -23.00 -13.48 0.39
C PHE A 67 -23.92 -12.85 1.44
N LYS A 68 -23.82 -13.32 2.69
CA LYS A 68 -24.55 -12.76 3.82
C LYS A 68 -24.18 -11.29 4.05
N GLN A 69 -22.87 -10.99 4.17
CA GLN A 69 -22.39 -9.62 4.37
C GLN A 69 -22.79 -8.71 3.21
N THR A 70 -22.77 -9.21 1.98
CA THR A 70 -23.19 -8.46 0.81
C THR A 70 -24.67 -8.08 0.89
N LYS A 71 -25.54 -9.02 1.27
CA LYS A 71 -26.97 -8.75 1.49
C LYS A 71 -27.19 -7.72 2.60
N ASP A 72 -26.49 -7.87 3.72
CA ASP A 72 -26.60 -6.95 4.85
C ASP A 72 -26.20 -5.52 4.47
N LEU A 73 -25.10 -5.36 3.75
CA LEU A 73 -24.61 -4.05 3.28
C LEU A 73 -25.54 -3.44 2.21
N ALA A 74 -25.99 -4.25 1.24
CA ALA A 74 -26.91 -3.78 0.21
C ALA A 74 -28.23 -3.29 0.82
N LYS A 75 -28.74 -3.98 1.84
CA LYS A 75 -29.94 -3.57 2.57
C LYS A 75 -29.78 -2.23 3.27
N ILE A 76 -28.60 -1.92 3.81
CA ILE A 76 -28.29 -0.59 4.36
C ILE A 76 -28.34 0.48 3.26
N GLU A 77 -27.93 0.14 2.02
CA GLU A 77 -28.01 1.00 0.85
C GLU A 77 -29.44 1.05 0.22
N GLY A 78 -30.42 0.37 0.82
CA GLY A 78 -31.81 0.32 0.35
C GLY A 78 -32.09 -0.70 -0.74
N VAL A 79 -31.17 -1.65 -0.99
CA VAL A 79 -31.29 -2.72 -1.98
C VAL A 79 -31.54 -4.07 -1.29
N ASP A 80 -32.63 -4.76 -1.62
CA ASP A 80 -32.96 -6.08 -1.07
C ASP A 80 -32.55 -7.16 -2.07
N LEU A 81 -31.55 -7.96 -1.71
CA LEU A 81 -30.98 -9.03 -2.54
C LEU A 81 -31.55 -10.37 -2.08
N THR A 82 -32.34 -11.04 -2.93
CA THR A 82 -33.04 -12.28 -2.61
C THR A 82 -32.34 -13.52 -3.17
N THR A 83 -31.71 -13.40 -4.34
CA THR A 83 -31.05 -14.52 -5.04
C THR A 83 -29.52 -14.38 -4.98
N ASN A 84 -28.83 -15.50 -5.24
CA ASN A 84 -27.36 -15.50 -5.38
C ASN A 84 -26.91 -14.70 -6.61
N GLU A 85 -27.68 -14.68 -7.66
CA GLU A 85 -27.37 -13.91 -8.87
C GLU A 85 -27.41 -12.40 -8.60
N GLU A 86 -28.40 -11.91 -7.85
CA GLU A 86 -28.44 -10.51 -7.41
C GLU A 86 -27.25 -10.14 -6.53
N VAL A 87 -26.80 -11.05 -5.66
CA VAL A 87 -25.59 -10.84 -4.84
C VAL A 87 -24.34 -10.72 -5.73
N ILE A 88 -24.18 -11.60 -6.73
CA ILE A 88 -23.07 -11.57 -7.68
C ILE A 88 -23.08 -10.27 -8.49
N ASN A 89 -24.24 -9.86 -8.98
CA ASN A 89 -24.41 -8.60 -9.72
C ASN A 89 -24.06 -7.39 -8.85
N GLN A 90 -24.45 -7.39 -7.57
CA GLN A 90 -24.12 -6.34 -6.63
C GLN A 90 -22.60 -6.25 -6.37
N LEU A 91 -21.94 -7.39 -6.18
CA LEU A 91 -20.48 -7.45 -6.03
C LEU A 91 -19.76 -6.97 -7.29
N THR A 92 -20.28 -7.30 -8.47
CA THR A 92 -19.76 -6.79 -9.75
C THR A 92 -19.88 -5.27 -9.83
N THR A 93 -21.04 -4.71 -9.47
CA THR A 93 -21.27 -3.26 -9.43
C THR A 93 -20.29 -2.59 -8.45
N TRP A 94 -20.14 -3.11 -7.25
CA TRP A 94 -19.21 -2.59 -6.27
C TRP A 94 -17.74 -2.70 -6.71
N SER A 95 -17.40 -3.71 -7.53
CA SER A 95 -16.07 -3.82 -8.15
C SER A 95 -15.82 -2.75 -9.23
N LEU A 96 -16.85 -2.37 -9.99
CA LEU A 96 -16.79 -1.29 -10.96
C LEU A 96 -16.61 0.06 -10.27
N ASP A 97 -17.27 0.25 -9.14
CA ASP A 97 -17.20 1.47 -8.30
C ASP A 97 -15.93 1.50 -7.42
N ASP A 98 -15.05 0.51 -7.51
CA ASP A 98 -13.84 0.35 -6.69
C ASP A 98 -14.12 0.45 -5.18
N LYS A 99 -15.26 -0.08 -4.70
CA LYS A 99 -15.61 -0.05 -3.27
C LYS A 99 -14.63 -0.89 -2.45
N LYS A 100 -14.10 -0.30 -1.37
CA LYS A 100 -13.11 -0.95 -0.48
C LYS A 100 -13.80 -1.66 0.71
N ILE A 101 -14.72 -2.56 0.43
CA ILE A 101 -15.54 -3.27 1.44
C ILE A 101 -15.10 -4.72 1.62
N THR A 102 -15.29 -5.24 2.82
CA THR A 102 -14.80 -6.57 3.22
C THR A 102 -15.30 -7.71 2.34
N PRO A 103 -16.62 -7.90 2.06
CA PRO A 103 -17.07 -9.02 1.26
C PRO A 103 -16.50 -9.02 -0.16
N LEU A 104 -16.36 -7.84 -0.80
CA LEU A 104 -15.75 -7.73 -2.11
C LEU A 104 -14.28 -8.13 -2.09
N LYS A 105 -13.50 -7.60 -1.14
CA LYS A 105 -12.08 -7.95 -0.99
C LYS A 105 -11.85 -9.43 -0.70
N THR A 106 -12.73 -10.05 0.09
CA THR A 106 -12.65 -11.47 0.40
C THR A 106 -12.87 -12.31 -0.86
N LEU A 107 -13.92 -12.00 -1.63
CA LEU A 107 -14.21 -12.75 -2.86
C LEU A 107 -13.14 -12.53 -3.93
N GLN A 108 -12.63 -11.30 -4.08
CA GLN A 108 -11.48 -11.01 -4.94
C GLN A 108 -10.29 -11.88 -4.56
N GLY A 109 -9.97 -11.97 -3.26
CA GLY A 109 -8.87 -12.80 -2.77
C GLY A 109 -9.03 -14.28 -3.11
N ILE A 110 -10.25 -14.83 -3.03
CA ILE A 110 -10.55 -16.24 -3.37
C ILE A 110 -10.30 -16.49 -4.87
N LEU A 111 -10.84 -15.65 -5.76
CA LEU A 111 -10.71 -15.83 -7.21
C LEU A 111 -9.30 -15.54 -7.71
N TRP A 112 -8.63 -14.53 -7.15
CA TRP A 112 -7.24 -14.25 -7.52
C TRP A 112 -6.29 -15.36 -7.08
N LYS A 113 -6.52 -15.99 -5.92
CA LYS A 113 -5.70 -17.10 -5.44
C LYS A 113 -5.62 -18.21 -6.47
N GLU A 114 -6.76 -18.65 -7.02
CA GLU A 114 -6.80 -19.67 -8.08
C GLU A 114 -5.98 -19.24 -9.32
N ALA A 115 -6.12 -17.97 -9.73
CA ALA A 115 -5.40 -17.44 -10.89
C ALA A 115 -3.89 -17.40 -10.69
N TYR A 116 -3.44 -17.01 -9.50
CA TYR A 116 -2.03 -16.98 -9.15
C TYR A 116 -1.45 -18.39 -9.04
N GLU A 117 -2.11 -19.29 -8.32
CA GLU A 117 -1.66 -20.67 -8.10
C GLU A 117 -1.61 -21.49 -9.41
N SER A 118 -2.52 -21.23 -10.35
CA SER A 118 -2.51 -21.84 -11.68
C SER A 118 -1.51 -21.19 -12.65
N GLY A 119 -0.92 -20.05 -12.28
CA GLY A 119 0.00 -19.29 -13.14
C GLY A 119 -0.66 -18.49 -14.25
N LEU A 120 -1.99 -18.35 -14.24
CA LEU A 120 -2.73 -17.49 -15.17
C LEU A 120 -2.40 -16.01 -14.98
N ILE A 121 -2.15 -15.60 -13.71
CA ILE A 121 -1.73 -14.26 -13.35
C ILE A 121 -0.37 -14.36 -12.64
N LYS A 122 0.54 -13.46 -12.97
CA LYS A 122 1.76 -13.22 -12.21
C LYS A 122 1.71 -11.81 -11.64
N GLY A 123 2.15 -11.66 -10.39
CA GLY A 123 2.20 -10.37 -9.72
C GLY A 123 3.22 -9.47 -10.37
N HIS A 124 2.76 -8.32 -10.86
CA HIS A 124 3.68 -7.30 -11.37
C HIS A 124 4.46 -6.67 -10.22
N VAL A 125 5.76 -6.51 -10.41
CA VAL A 125 6.62 -5.64 -9.58
C VAL A 125 7.56 -4.88 -10.51
N TYR A 126 7.86 -3.61 -10.17
CA TYR A 126 8.84 -2.88 -10.96
C TYR A 126 10.21 -3.55 -10.91
N PRO A 127 11.01 -3.48 -12.00
CA PRO A 127 12.28 -4.22 -12.11
C PRO A 127 13.32 -3.90 -11.03
N ASP A 128 13.23 -2.71 -10.42
CA ASP A 128 14.12 -2.23 -9.37
C ASP A 128 13.79 -2.80 -7.98
N VAL A 129 12.56 -3.31 -7.77
CA VAL A 129 12.03 -3.68 -6.45
C VAL A 129 12.76 -4.89 -5.87
N ALA A 130 12.82 -6.00 -6.58
CA ALA A 130 13.38 -7.24 -6.04
C ALA A 130 14.85 -7.08 -5.60
N ASN A 131 15.66 -6.38 -6.41
CA ASN A 131 17.06 -6.10 -6.08
C ASN A 131 17.21 -5.19 -4.86
N ALA A 132 16.36 -4.16 -4.74
CA ALA A 132 16.38 -3.26 -3.59
C ALA A 132 15.98 -3.99 -2.29
N LEU A 133 14.91 -4.81 -2.32
CA LEU A 133 14.50 -5.62 -1.17
C LEU A 133 15.65 -6.53 -0.69
N ALA A 134 16.33 -7.20 -1.63
CA ALA A 134 17.46 -8.08 -1.32
C ALA A 134 18.64 -7.30 -0.71
N LEU A 135 18.94 -6.10 -1.23
CA LEU A 135 20.01 -5.25 -0.70
C LEU A 135 19.67 -4.77 0.72
N TRP A 136 18.50 -4.23 0.95
CA TRP A 136 18.07 -3.74 2.25
C TRP A 136 18.04 -4.86 3.30
N LYS A 137 17.61 -6.06 2.90
CA LYS A 137 17.67 -7.23 3.79
C LYS A 137 19.10 -7.61 4.19
N LYS A 138 20.08 -7.51 3.27
CA LYS A 138 21.51 -7.72 3.58
C LYS A 138 22.06 -6.67 4.56
N GLU A 139 21.51 -5.48 4.53
CA GLU A 139 21.84 -4.39 5.44
C GLU A 139 21.11 -4.48 6.79
N ASN A 140 20.43 -5.61 7.06
CA ASN A 140 19.64 -5.88 8.27
C ASN A 140 18.47 -4.90 8.47
N ILE A 141 17.92 -4.34 7.39
CA ILE A 141 16.73 -3.52 7.44
C ILE A 141 15.50 -4.44 7.36
N GLU A 142 14.60 -4.28 8.30
CA GLU A 142 13.31 -4.98 8.27
C GLU A 142 12.36 -4.32 7.28
N LEU A 143 11.53 -5.14 6.63
CA LEU A 143 10.63 -4.65 5.59
C LEU A 143 9.18 -5.01 5.92
N GLY A 144 8.25 -4.13 5.60
CA GLY A 144 6.83 -4.36 5.71
C GLY A 144 6.06 -3.70 4.58
N VAL A 145 4.83 -4.13 4.43
CA VAL A 145 3.90 -3.64 3.40
C VAL A 145 2.69 -3.01 4.07
N PHE A 146 2.21 -1.89 3.53
CA PHE A 146 0.95 -1.28 3.93
C PHE A 146 0.17 -0.85 2.69
N SER A 147 -0.91 -1.55 2.39
CA SER A 147 -1.76 -1.31 1.21
C SER A 147 -3.24 -1.34 1.59
N SER A 148 -4.08 -0.75 0.75
CA SER A 148 -5.54 -0.87 0.86
C SER A 148 -6.06 -2.26 0.49
N GLY A 149 -5.29 -3.06 -0.25
CA GLY A 149 -5.56 -4.47 -0.51
C GLY A 149 -5.45 -5.31 0.76
N SER A 150 -6.25 -6.38 0.86
CA SER A 150 -6.16 -7.30 2.00
C SER A 150 -4.77 -7.95 2.12
N VAL A 151 -4.34 -8.30 3.34
CA VAL A 151 -3.08 -9.02 3.56
C VAL A 151 -2.96 -10.27 2.68
N ALA A 152 -4.07 -10.98 2.44
CA ALA A 152 -4.09 -12.13 1.53
C ALA A 152 -3.73 -11.73 0.10
N ALA A 153 -4.33 -10.65 -0.43
CA ALA A 153 -4.04 -10.15 -1.78
C ALA A 153 -2.59 -9.66 -1.90
N GLN A 154 -2.08 -8.97 -0.88
CA GLN A 154 -0.68 -8.51 -0.83
C GLN A 154 0.29 -9.70 -0.95
N LYS A 155 0.04 -10.78 -0.20
CA LYS A 155 0.84 -12.01 -0.25
C LYS A 155 0.76 -12.72 -1.60
N LEU A 156 -0.37 -12.65 -2.30
CA LEU A 156 -0.49 -13.20 -3.65
C LEU A 156 0.37 -12.43 -4.66
N ILE A 157 0.30 -11.09 -4.64
CA ILE A 157 1.10 -10.25 -5.54
C ILE A 157 2.60 -10.54 -5.38
N PHE A 158 3.09 -10.57 -4.15
CA PHE A 158 4.51 -10.78 -3.89
C PHE A 158 4.94 -12.25 -3.98
N GLY A 159 4.07 -13.20 -3.59
CA GLY A 159 4.39 -14.62 -3.60
C GLY A 159 4.43 -15.23 -4.99
N PHE A 160 3.63 -14.68 -5.91
CA PHE A 160 3.57 -15.13 -7.31
C PHE A 160 4.06 -14.04 -8.28
N SER A 161 5.06 -13.25 -7.87
CA SER A 161 5.53 -12.15 -8.69
C SER A 161 6.33 -12.63 -9.91
N GLU A 162 6.44 -11.76 -10.92
CA GLU A 162 7.31 -11.98 -12.09
C GLU A 162 8.79 -12.14 -11.70
N ALA A 163 9.19 -11.57 -10.55
CA ALA A 163 10.53 -11.68 -9.98
C ALA A 163 10.73 -12.89 -9.05
N GLY A 164 9.75 -13.81 -9.00
CA GLY A 164 9.72 -14.93 -8.07
C GLY A 164 9.00 -14.61 -6.76
N ASP A 165 9.14 -15.47 -5.75
CA ASP A 165 8.54 -15.27 -4.43
C ASP A 165 9.33 -14.22 -3.63
N LEU A 166 8.72 -13.07 -3.43
CA LEU A 166 9.27 -11.94 -2.66
C LEU A 166 8.74 -11.92 -1.21
N THR A 167 7.82 -12.80 -0.83
CA THR A 167 7.26 -12.81 0.53
C THR A 167 8.30 -13.00 1.64
N PRO A 168 9.42 -13.74 1.46
CA PRO A 168 10.44 -13.89 2.50
C PRO A 168 11.17 -12.60 2.88
N TYR A 169 11.08 -11.55 2.04
CA TYR A 169 11.68 -10.27 2.37
C TYR A 169 10.87 -9.48 3.40
N PHE A 170 9.55 -9.68 3.48
CA PHE A 170 8.64 -8.91 4.33
C PHE A 170 8.37 -9.59 5.67
N SER A 171 8.58 -8.86 6.75
CA SER A 171 8.29 -9.31 8.11
C SER A 171 6.83 -9.03 8.53
N ASN A 172 6.21 -8.00 7.96
CA ASN A 172 4.86 -7.56 8.33
C ASN A 172 4.06 -7.13 7.11
N TYR A 173 2.75 -7.33 7.20
CA TYR A 173 1.76 -6.89 6.23
C TYR A 173 0.63 -6.16 6.97
N PHE A 174 0.31 -4.95 6.53
CA PHE A 174 -0.77 -4.14 7.08
C PHE A 174 -1.77 -3.79 5.99
N ASP A 175 -3.03 -3.74 6.35
CA ASP A 175 -4.12 -3.30 5.50
C ASP A 175 -5.05 -2.33 6.24
N THR A 176 -6.17 -1.96 5.62
CA THR A 176 -7.13 -1.00 6.17
C THR A 176 -7.80 -1.45 7.48
N THR A 177 -7.62 -2.70 7.92
CA THR A 177 -8.04 -3.13 9.27
C THR A 177 -7.12 -2.59 10.37
N THR A 178 -5.90 -2.20 10.01
CA THR A 178 -4.98 -1.51 10.90
C THR A 178 -5.42 -0.06 11.14
N GLY A 179 -5.92 0.61 10.09
CA GLY A 179 -6.43 1.99 10.06
C GLY A 179 -6.36 2.56 8.65
N GLY A 180 -6.83 3.78 8.47
CA GLY A 180 -6.79 4.49 7.20
C GLY A 180 -5.38 4.93 6.84
N LYS A 181 -4.99 4.84 5.55
CA LYS A 181 -3.64 5.23 5.08
C LYS A 181 -3.38 6.75 5.12
N ARG A 182 -4.43 7.57 5.28
CA ARG A 182 -4.34 9.03 5.42
C ARG A 182 -4.49 9.51 6.87
N GLU A 183 -4.42 8.58 7.84
CA GLU A 183 -4.58 8.87 9.26
C GLU A 183 -3.25 8.72 9.98
N THR A 184 -2.77 9.78 10.64
CA THR A 184 -1.52 9.79 11.41
C THR A 184 -1.48 8.72 12.50
N GLU A 185 -2.61 8.47 13.16
CA GLU A 185 -2.75 7.48 14.22
C GLU A 185 -2.45 6.06 13.72
N THR A 186 -2.76 5.78 12.45
CA THR A 186 -2.47 4.47 11.83
C THR A 186 -0.97 4.20 11.79
N TYR A 187 -0.16 5.18 11.40
CA TYR A 187 1.31 5.05 11.36
C TYR A 187 1.90 4.93 12.77
N SER A 188 1.38 5.68 13.74
CA SER A 188 1.76 5.55 15.16
C SER A 188 1.46 4.15 15.69
N LYS A 189 0.31 3.57 15.32
CA LYS A 189 -0.07 2.19 15.65
C LYS A 189 0.87 1.17 14.98
N ILE A 190 1.21 1.36 13.70
CA ILE A 190 2.17 0.51 12.98
C ILE A 190 3.53 0.53 13.68
N ALA A 191 4.06 1.71 14.01
CA ALA A 191 5.34 1.85 14.74
C ALA A 191 5.34 1.06 16.05
N THR A 192 4.23 1.12 16.79
CA THR A 192 4.04 0.36 18.03
C THR A 192 4.03 -1.15 17.78
N LEU A 193 3.30 -1.61 16.76
CA LEU A 193 3.17 -3.03 16.42
C LEU A 193 4.51 -3.64 16.01
N ILE A 194 5.33 -2.92 15.24
CA ILE A 194 6.67 -3.39 14.82
C ILE A 194 7.77 -3.07 15.84
N ARG A 195 7.43 -2.38 16.94
CA ARG A 195 8.35 -2.00 18.03
C ARG A 195 9.55 -1.18 17.55
N LYS A 196 9.30 -0.22 16.66
CA LYS A 196 10.31 0.73 16.18
C LYS A 196 9.94 2.15 16.58
N LYS A 197 10.95 3.01 16.72
CA LYS A 197 10.71 4.44 16.87
C LYS A 197 10.28 5.00 15.51
N PRO A 198 9.36 5.97 15.48
CA PRO A 198 8.89 6.55 14.21
C PRO A 198 10.03 7.02 13.28
N ASN A 199 11.03 7.69 13.81
CA ASN A 199 12.17 8.20 13.04
C ASN A 199 13.15 7.12 12.53
N ASP A 200 13.01 5.86 12.98
CA ASP A 200 13.75 4.70 12.46
C ASP A 200 12.98 3.97 11.33
N ILE A 201 11.82 4.49 10.94
CA ILE A 201 10.95 3.93 9.90
C ILE A 201 10.95 4.86 8.69
N LEU A 202 11.23 4.30 7.51
CA LEU A 202 11.04 4.96 6.22
C LEU A 202 9.75 4.45 5.57
N PHE A 203 8.84 5.35 5.21
CA PHE A 203 7.65 5.01 4.44
C PHE A 203 7.80 5.45 2.98
N LEU A 204 7.46 4.54 2.07
CA LEU A 204 7.52 4.70 0.63
C LEU A 204 6.11 4.63 0.06
N SER A 205 5.66 5.69 -0.60
CA SER A 205 4.35 5.75 -1.29
C SER A 205 4.43 6.73 -2.47
N ASP A 206 3.55 6.60 -3.44
CA ASP A 206 3.35 7.58 -4.51
C ASP A 206 2.33 8.66 -4.11
N ILE A 207 1.54 8.43 -3.06
CA ILE A 207 0.42 9.27 -2.60
C ILE A 207 0.88 10.25 -1.52
N VAL A 208 0.77 11.55 -1.82
CA VAL A 208 1.24 12.63 -0.93
C VAL A 208 0.50 12.63 0.41
N GLU A 209 -0.81 12.45 0.42
CA GLU A 209 -1.61 12.45 1.65
C GLU A 209 -1.26 11.31 2.62
N GLU A 210 -0.76 10.20 2.09
CA GLU A 210 -0.24 9.10 2.90
C GLU A 210 1.13 9.45 3.50
N LEU A 211 1.99 10.11 2.70
CA LEU A 211 3.29 10.59 3.17
C LEU A 211 3.13 11.67 4.24
N GLU A 212 2.16 12.60 4.07
CA GLU A 212 1.82 13.61 5.09
C GLU A 212 1.42 12.97 6.42
N ALA A 213 0.54 11.96 6.36
CA ALA A 213 0.10 11.24 7.55
C ALA A 213 1.25 10.49 8.24
N ALA A 214 2.16 9.88 7.47
CA ALA A 214 3.34 9.20 7.99
C ALA A 214 4.38 10.18 8.58
N ASP A 215 4.64 11.31 7.90
CA ASP A 215 5.55 12.35 8.38
C ASP A 215 5.05 12.99 9.69
N ASN A 216 3.73 13.25 9.77
CA ASN A 216 3.10 13.72 11.00
C ASN A 216 3.22 12.72 12.16
N ALA A 217 3.31 11.43 11.89
CA ALA A 217 3.62 10.39 12.87
C ALA A 217 5.12 10.30 13.21
N GLY A 218 5.97 11.07 12.53
CA GLY A 218 7.41 11.13 12.74
C GLY A 218 8.22 10.14 11.90
N PHE A 219 7.63 9.51 10.88
CA PHE A 219 8.35 8.66 9.94
C PHE A 219 9.23 9.49 9.00
N GLN A 220 10.26 8.87 8.47
CA GLN A 220 10.94 9.33 7.27
C GLN A 220 10.07 8.98 6.07
N THR A 221 10.04 9.83 5.04
CA THR A 221 9.13 9.63 3.91
C THR A 221 9.81 9.95 2.58
N ILE A 222 9.55 9.13 1.56
CA ILE A 222 9.98 9.37 0.17
C ILE A 222 8.80 9.08 -0.75
N GLN A 223 8.51 10.03 -1.64
CA GLN A 223 7.54 9.81 -2.71
C GLN A 223 8.18 9.04 -3.86
N LEU A 224 7.56 7.94 -4.27
CA LEU A 224 7.90 7.23 -5.50
C LEU A 224 7.21 7.92 -6.69
N VAL A 225 8.02 8.45 -7.61
CA VAL A 225 7.54 9.14 -8.81
C VAL A 225 7.64 8.18 -9.99
N ARG A 226 6.72 7.21 -10.02
CA ARG A 226 6.58 6.25 -11.12
C ARG A 226 5.90 6.91 -12.33
N GLN A 227 5.79 6.19 -13.44
CA GLN A 227 5.10 6.70 -14.62
C GLN A 227 3.67 7.14 -14.28
N GLY A 228 3.31 8.37 -14.60
CA GLY A 228 2.00 8.95 -14.30
C GLY A 228 1.90 9.67 -12.95
N THR A 229 2.88 9.53 -12.06
CA THR A 229 2.93 10.23 -10.78
C THR A 229 3.64 11.58 -10.93
N THR A 230 3.09 12.62 -10.33
CA THR A 230 3.72 13.95 -10.25
C THR A 230 4.51 14.10 -8.95
N ALA A 231 5.72 14.65 -9.04
CA ALA A 231 6.55 14.94 -7.88
C ALA A 231 5.97 16.14 -7.11
N ASN A 232 5.40 15.88 -5.94
CA ASN A 232 4.76 16.89 -5.07
C ASN A 232 5.21 16.77 -3.60
N TRP A 233 6.27 16.00 -3.33
CA TRP A 233 6.83 15.78 -2.01
C TRP A 233 8.29 16.23 -1.95
N PRO A 234 8.81 16.74 -0.81
CA PRO A 234 10.17 17.25 -0.72
C PRO A 234 11.27 16.21 -1.04
N SER A 235 11.06 14.96 -0.64
CA SER A 235 11.96 13.84 -0.91
C SER A 235 11.32 12.91 -1.93
N THR A 236 11.92 12.76 -3.11
CA THR A 236 11.39 11.93 -4.21
C THR A 236 12.44 10.98 -4.75
N ALA A 237 11.99 9.83 -5.26
CA ALA A 237 12.80 8.89 -6.04
C ALA A 237 11.96 8.33 -7.19
N LYS A 238 12.57 8.09 -8.35
CA LYS A 238 11.89 7.47 -9.50
C LYS A 238 11.91 5.95 -9.43
N SER A 239 12.81 5.41 -8.64
CA SER A 239 12.99 3.97 -8.44
C SER A 239 13.55 3.69 -7.05
N PHE A 240 13.41 2.47 -6.58
CA PHE A 240 14.04 2.03 -5.31
C PHE A 240 15.57 2.09 -5.40
N SER A 241 16.14 1.95 -6.61
CA SER A 241 17.59 2.05 -6.82
C SER A 241 18.16 3.46 -6.59
N GLU A 242 17.32 4.49 -6.64
CA GLU A 242 17.72 5.88 -6.37
C GLU A 242 17.68 6.22 -4.87
N ILE A 243 17.09 5.36 -4.03
CA ILE A 243 16.96 5.60 -2.60
C ILE A 243 18.30 5.34 -1.91
N ASN A 244 18.95 6.41 -1.47
CA ASN A 244 20.15 6.33 -0.66
C ASN A 244 19.78 6.44 0.83
N LEU A 245 19.83 5.31 1.54
CA LEU A 245 19.43 5.21 2.94
C LEU A 245 20.38 5.92 3.92
N ASP A 246 21.60 6.25 3.48
CA ASP A 246 22.58 6.96 4.31
C ASP A 246 22.41 8.49 4.24
N VAL A 247 21.58 9.00 3.32
CA VAL A 247 21.39 10.45 3.06
C VAL A 247 19.90 10.77 2.91
N ILE A 248 19.06 10.37 3.85
CA ILE A 248 17.66 10.81 3.86
C ILE A 248 17.58 12.17 4.56
N GLN A 249 17.12 13.21 3.84
CA GLN A 249 17.01 14.57 4.36
C GLN A 249 15.56 14.86 4.78
N ARG A 250 15.37 15.39 5.99
CA ARG A 250 14.12 16.03 6.38
C ARG A 250 14.27 17.53 6.22
N ILE A 251 13.39 18.15 5.45
CA ILE A 251 13.25 19.61 5.43
C ILE A 251 12.36 19.97 6.62
N SER A 252 12.98 20.45 7.70
CA SER A 252 12.23 20.99 8.85
C SER A 252 11.69 22.37 8.46
N ASN A 253 10.37 22.52 8.43
CA ASN A 253 9.68 23.81 8.34
C ASN A 253 9.87 24.62 9.63
#